data_6a726de7965bcf64aa0bb513c63955f3
#
_entry.id   6a726de7965bcf64aa0bb513c63955f3
#
_cell.length_a   1.000
_cell.length_b   1.000
_cell.length_c   1.000
_cell.angle_alpha   90.00
_cell.angle_beta   90.00
_cell.angle_gamma   90.00
#
_symmetry.space_group_name_H-M   'P 1'
#
loop_
_entity.id
_entity.type
_entity.pdbx_description
1 polymer ?
#
loop_
_entity_poly.entity_id
_entity_poly.type
_entity_poly.pdbx_seq_one_letter_code
_entity_poly.pdbx_strand_id
1 'polypeptide(L)'
;EVMWFYPSESGNGEIDKYVIFNYAENIWYTGTMVRGAWNHAGTKSYPLASSIRERDLGSSPIATSSGSGTVTITDSGHGLIANDEIILQNVSTVGGLSAVVLNNQNTVTSVTDTDTYTITLADLATSSATGGGITVRGIYPNLLYSHENGHDDDGSAMTAYIETGDIELGDGYQFWSLNRIIPDIQFRDYESSDEVTVSLNG
;
A
#
# COMPACT_ATOMS: atom_id res chain seq x y z
N GLU A 1 -24.93 5.01 6.31
CA GLU A 1 -23.92 3.93 6.35
C GLU A 1 -23.16 3.98 7.68
N VAL A 2 -22.68 2.83 8.11
CA VAL A 2 -21.78 2.69 9.26
C VAL A 2 -20.60 1.89 8.82
N MET A 3 -19.39 2.38 9.11
CA MET A 3 -18.14 1.73 8.76
C MET A 3 -17.38 1.35 10.03
N TRP A 4 -16.87 0.13 10.07
CA TRP A 4 -15.98 -0.37 11.11
C TRP A 4 -14.65 -0.76 10.51
N PHE A 5 -13.58 -0.37 11.19
CA PHE A 5 -12.22 -0.77 10.87
C PHE A 5 -11.75 -1.83 11.85
N TYR A 6 -11.06 -2.84 11.36
CA TYR A 6 -10.57 -3.93 12.19
C TYR A 6 -9.27 -4.54 11.64
N PRO A 7 -8.44 -5.11 12.53
CA PRO A 7 -7.26 -5.86 12.08
C PRO A 7 -7.67 -7.25 11.59
N SER A 8 -7.07 -7.71 10.50
CA SER A 8 -7.15 -9.12 10.10
C SER A 8 -6.19 -9.98 10.92
N GLU A 9 -6.30 -11.29 10.81
CA GLU A 9 -5.37 -12.23 11.43
C GLU A 9 -3.92 -12.01 10.92
N SER A 10 -3.75 -11.63 9.66
CA SER A 10 -2.46 -11.32 9.04
C SER A 10 -1.98 -9.89 9.30
N GLY A 11 -2.82 -9.01 9.81
CA GLY A 11 -2.52 -7.59 10.04
C GLY A 11 -1.63 -7.31 11.26
N ASN A 12 -1.19 -8.35 11.98
CA ASN A 12 -0.31 -8.25 13.14
C ASN A 12 -0.78 -7.21 14.19
N GLY A 13 -2.10 -7.04 14.32
CA GLY A 13 -2.73 -6.06 15.21
C GLY A 13 -2.94 -4.67 14.62
N GLU A 14 -2.42 -4.40 13.44
CA GLU A 14 -2.67 -3.17 12.71
C GLU A 14 -4.00 -3.25 11.95
N ILE A 15 -4.69 -2.11 11.86
CA ILE A 15 -5.94 -2.01 11.11
C ILE A 15 -5.63 -2.09 9.62
N ASP A 16 -6.14 -3.13 8.96
CA ASP A 16 -5.93 -3.40 7.54
C ASP A 16 -7.21 -3.71 6.76
N LYS A 17 -8.36 -3.79 7.47
CA LYS A 17 -9.66 -4.10 6.87
C LYS A 17 -10.77 -3.19 7.35
N TYR A 18 -11.80 -3.10 6.53
CA TYR A 18 -13.05 -2.45 6.90
C TYR A 18 -14.27 -3.26 6.48
N VAL A 19 -15.38 -3.00 7.17
CA VAL A 19 -16.71 -3.44 6.78
C VAL A 19 -17.67 -2.26 6.86
N ILE A 20 -18.52 -2.11 5.88
CA ILE A 20 -19.54 -1.07 5.81
C ILE A 20 -20.92 -1.74 5.79
N PHE A 21 -21.82 -1.24 6.60
CA PHE A 21 -23.23 -1.56 6.53
C PHE A 21 -24.04 -0.36 6.02
N ASN A 22 -24.62 -0.51 4.84
CA ASN A 22 -25.58 0.44 4.29
C ASN A 22 -26.97 0.06 4.78
N TYR A 23 -27.43 0.73 5.82
CA TYR A 23 -28.72 0.44 6.46
C TYR A 23 -29.94 0.89 5.62
N ALA A 24 -29.75 1.74 4.62
CA ALA A 24 -30.83 2.17 3.71
C ALA A 24 -31.14 1.07 2.68
N GLU A 25 -30.14 0.38 2.20
CA GLU A 25 -30.25 -0.69 1.19
C GLU A 25 -30.14 -2.09 1.79
N ASN A 26 -29.78 -2.19 3.08
CA ASN A 26 -29.53 -3.43 3.79
C ASN A 26 -28.44 -4.31 3.14
N ILE A 27 -27.36 -3.64 2.71
CA ILE A 27 -26.22 -4.29 2.01
C ILE A 27 -24.95 -4.11 2.83
N TRP A 28 -24.07 -5.12 2.77
CA TRP A 28 -22.77 -5.12 3.38
C TRP A 28 -21.67 -5.00 2.32
N TYR A 29 -20.66 -4.19 2.62
CA TYR A 29 -19.43 -4.06 1.82
C TYR A 29 -18.24 -4.37 2.71
N THR A 30 -17.24 -5.00 2.14
CA THR A 30 -15.97 -5.29 2.82
C THR A 30 -14.80 -4.88 1.92
N GLY A 31 -13.69 -4.56 2.53
CA GLY A 31 -12.48 -4.26 1.78
C GLY A 31 -11.24 -4.21 2.67
N THR A 32 -10.12 -3.94 2.02
CA THR A 32 -8.83 -3.75 2.68
C THR A 32 -8.45 -2.28 2.65
N MET A 33 -8.00 -1.75 3.79
CA MET A 33 -7.57 -0.36 3.90
C MET A 33 -6.72 -0.21 5.17
N VAL A 34 -5.44 0.07 5.01
CA VAL A 34 -4.54 0.34 6.13
C VAL A 34 -4.71 1.80 6.54
N ARG A 35 -5.48 2.06 7.57
CA ARG A 35 -5.73 3.42 8.10
C ARG A 35 -5.80 3.40 9.62
N GLY A 36 -5.09 4.33 10.23
CA GLY A 36 -5.11 4.54 11.67
C GLY A 36 -6.20 5.52 12.10
N ALA A 37 -5.86 6.81 12.25
CA ALA A 37 -6.83 7.84 12.62
C ALA A 37 -7.62 8.31 11.39
N TRP A 38 -8.93 8.53 11.60
CA TRP A 38 -9.85 8.98 10.56
C TRP A 38 -10.53 10.29 10.95
N ASN A 39 -10.57 11.25 10.04
CA ASN A 39 -11.31 12.50 10.20
C ASN A 39 -12.29 12.66 9.03
N HIS A 40 -13.57 12.67 9.33
CA HIS A 40 -14.63 12.87 8.35
C HIS A 40 -14.56 14.27 7.70
N ALA A 41 -15.08 14.38 6.48
CA ALA A 41 -15.20 15.63 5.73
C ALA A 41 -16.16 16.64 6.39
N GLY A 42 -15.76 17.25 7.49
CA GLY A 42 -16.51 18.30 8.17
C GLY A 42 -16.11 19.70 7.67
N THR A 43 -14.93 20.12 8.07
CA THR A 43 -14.33 21.41 7.69
C THR A 43 -13.41 21.31 6.47
N LYS A 44 -13.11 20.12 6.02
CA LYS A 44 -12.31 19.81 4.83
C LYS A 44 -13.21 19.32 3.71
N SER A 45 -12.75 19.48 2.45
CA SER A 45 -13.52 19.03 1.28
C SER A 45 -13.62 17.51 1.20
N TYR A 46 -12.65 16.81 1.75
CA TYR A 46 -12.51 15.35 1.68
C TYR A 46 -12.15 14.77 3.06
N PRO A 47 -12.55 13.52 3.35
CA PRO A 47 -12.08 12.82 4.53
C PRO A 47 -10.56 12.65 4.53
N LEU A 48 -9.95 12.72 5.70
CA LEU A 48 -8.50 12.52 5.88
C LEU A 48 -8.25 11.34 6.80
N ALA A 49 -7.28 10.52 6.46
CA ALA A 49 -6.87 9.42 7.33
C ALA A 49 -5.35 9.26 7.36
N SER A 50 -4.82 8.96 8.55
CA SER A 50 -3.41 8.61 8.71
C SER A 50 -3.16 7.17 8.29
N SER A 51 -1.97 6.90 7.79
CA SER A 51 -1.53 5.56 7.43
C SER A 51 -0.03 5.38 7.60
N ILE A 52 0.37 4.13 7.54
CA ILE A 52 1.74 3.72 7.27
C ILE A 52 1.75 3.03 5.89
N ARG A 53 2.85 3.15 5.17
CA ARG A 53 3.07 2.41 3.93
C ARG A 53 4.29 1.52 4.09
N GLU A 54 4.13 0.25 3.83
CA GLU A 54 5.22 -0.72 3.78
C GLU A 54 5.57 -1.04 2.33
N ARG A 55 6.86 -1.05 2.01
CA ARG A 55 7.38 -1.35 0.69
C ARG A 55 8.47 -2.41 0.77
N ASP A 56 8.47 -3.31 -0.19
CA ASP A 56 9.58 -4.22 -0.44
C ASP A 56 10.62 -3.49 -1.30
N LEU A 57 11.79 -3.25 -0.72
CA LEU A 57 12.91 -2.59 -1.39
C LEU A 57 13.72 -3.56 -2.27
N GLY A 58 13.32 -4.83 -2.29
CA GLY A 58 14.00 -5.86 -3.07
C GLY A 58 15.34 -6.30 -2.50
N SER A 59 16.21 -6.75 -3.39
CA SER A 59 17.51 -7.31 -3.02
C SER A 59 18.60 -6.24 -3.07
N SER A 60 19.37 -6.16 -1.98
CA SER A 60 20.57 -5.31 -1.90
C SER A 60 20.33 -3.82 -2.17
N PRO A 61 19.30 -3.19 -1.58
CA PRO A 61 18.91 -1.82 -1.88
C PRO A 61 19.84 -0.76 -1.23
N ILE A 62 20.79 -1.17 -0.40
CA ILE A 62 21.62 -0.27 0.40
C ILE A 62 23.02 -0.17 -0.14
N ALA A 63 23.51 1.05 -0.34
CA ALA A 63 24.88 1.34 -0.73
C ALA A 63 25.56 2.23 0.30
N THR A 64 26.82 1.91 0.62
CA THR A 64 27.67 2.62 1.56
C THR A 64 28.98 3.07 0.90
N SER A 65 29.60 4.12 1.43
CA SER A 65 30.91 4.60 1.03
C SER A 65 31.85 4.59 2.24
N SER A 66 33.07 4.06 2.06
CA SER A 66 34.06 3.97 3.15
C SER A 66 34.34 5.33 3.78
N GLY A 67 34.32 5.39 5.11
CA GLY A 67 34.54 6.60 5.88
C GLY A 67 33.35 7.59 5.92
N SER A 68 32.20 7.20 5.37
CA SER A 68 30.98 8.02 5.34
C SER A 68 29.87 7.43 6.21
N GLY A 69 29.11 8.29 6.89
CA GLY A 69 27.84 7.95 7.52
C GLY A 69 26.63 8.07 6.58
N THR A 70 26.85 8.59 5.36
CA THR A 70 25.79 8.68 4.37
C THR A 70 25.56 7.30 3.73
N VAL A 71 24.31 6.85 3.78
CA VAL A 71 23.85 5.58 3.21
C VAL A 71 22.84 5.91 2.11
N THR A 72 23.08 5.39 0.92
CA THR A 72 22.13 5.52 -0.21
C THR A 72 21.19 4.34 -0.22
N ILE A 73 19.92 4.60 -0.41
CA ILE A 73 18.85 3.58 -0.46
C ILE A 73 18.17 3.66 -1.82
N THR A 74 18.05 2.53 -2.48
CA THR A 74 17.31 2.38 -3.74
C THR A 74 15.90 1.90 -3.44
N ASP A 75 14.90 2.66 -3.87
CA ASP A 75 13.48 2.39 -3.70
C ASP A 75 12.69 3.07 -4.81
N SER A 76 12.39 2.32 -5.84
CA SER A 76 11.81 2.86 -7.08
C SER A 76 10.45 3.51 -6.85
N GLY A 77 10.30 4.77 -7.28
CA GLY A 77 9.06 5.53 -7.14
C GLY A 77 8.68 5.80 -5.67
N HIS A 78 9.65 6.07 -4.79
CA HIS A 78 9.41 6.21 -3.34
C HIS A 78 8.52 7.39 -2.96
N GLY A 79 8.52 8.48 -3.71
CA GLY A 79 7.73 9.67 -3.44
C GLY A 79 8.10 10.44 -2.16
N LEU A 80 9.24 10.13 -1.55
CA LEU A 80 9.73 10.80 -0.34
C LEU A 80 10.33 12.17 -0.64
N ILE A 81 10.35 13.02 0.36
CA ILE A 81 11.07 14.31 0.38
C ILE A 81 12.08 14.34 1.53
N ALA A 82 12.99 15.29 1.49
CA ALA A 82 13.92 15.48 2.60
C ALA A 82 13.17 15.80 3.89
N ASN A 83 13.64 15.24 5.01
CA ASN A 83 13.06 15.23 6.34
C ASN A 83 11.88 14.25 6.55
N ASP A 84 11.47 13.46 5.56
CA ASP A 84 10.57 12.36 5.81
C ASP A 84 11.22 11.33 6.73
N GLU A 85 10.38 10.66 7.52
CA GLU A 85 10.82 9.56 8.38
C GLU A 85 10.62 8.23 7.68
N ILE A 86 11.58 7.33 7.84
CA ILE A 86 11.52 5.94 7.38
C ILE A 86 11.99 5.00 8.47
N ILE A 87 11.48 3.78 8.45
CA ILE A 87 11.99 2.68 9.27
C ILE A 87 12.41 1.56 8.32
N LEU A 88 13.70 1.21 8.37
CA LEU A 88 14.20 0.05 7.62
C LEU A 88 14.05 -1.21 8.46
N GLN A 89 13.70 -2.31 7.81
CA GLN A 89 13.58 -3.64 8.42
C GLN A 89 14.24 -4.71 7.56
N ASN A 90 14.64 -5.80 8.21
CA ASN A 90 15.29 -6.96 7.60
C ASN A 90 16.61 -6.63 6.88
N VAL A 91 17.23 -5.51 7.24
CA VAL A 91 18.54 -5.14 6.71
C VAL A 91 19.61 -5.93 7.42
N SER A 92 20.48 -6.59 6.66
CA SER A 92 21.72 -7.21 7.15
C SER A 92 22.87 -6.17 7.17
N THR A 93 23.98 -6.51 7.80
CA THR A 93 25.18 -5.66 7.86
C THR A 93 25.68 -5.32 6.47
N VAL A 94 25.97 -4.03 6.20
CA VAL A 94 26.49 -3.52 4.93
C VAL A 94 27.62 -2.55 5.19
N GLY A 95 28.75 -2.74 4.50
CA GLY A 95 29.90 -1.83 4.58
C GLY A 95 30.47 -1.64 5.99
N GLY A 96 30.24 -2.61 6.90
CA GLY A 96 30.62 -2.53 8.31
C GLY A 96 29.60 -1.82 9.21
N LEU A 97 28.54 -1.23 8.65
CA LEU A 97 27.41 -0.74 9.43
C LEU A 97 26.56 -1.93 9.88
N SER A 98 26.30 -2.02 11.18
CA SER A 98 25.59 -3.17 11.76
C SER A 98 24.11 -3.17 11.39
N ALA A 99 23.51 -4.36 11.35
CA ALA A 99 22.07 -4.53 11.14
C ALA A 99 21.24 -3.73 12.19
N VAL A 100 21.71 -3.64 13.41
CA VAL A 100 21.00 -2.92 14.50
C VAL A 100 20.92 -1.42 14.22
N VAL A 101 21.97 -0.83 13.66
CA VAL A 101 22.00 0.59 13.32
C VAL A 101 21.13 0.88 12.08
N LEU A 102 21.16 -0.03 11.12
CA LEU A 102 20.39 0.11 9.87
C LEU A 102 18.88 -0.12 10.08
N ASN A 103 18.51 -1.14 10.86
CA ASN A 103 17.10 -1.46 11.16
C ASN A 103 16.55 -0.54 12.26
N ASN A 104 16.41 0.73 11.95
CA ASN A 104 15.95 1.73 12.90
C ASN A 104 15.13 2.80 12.14
N GLN A 105 14.50 3.66 12.92
CA GLN A 105 13.91 4.89 12.38
C GLN A 105 15.03 5.84 11.95
N ASN A 106 14.92 6.33 10.73
CA ASN A 106 15.88 7.24 10.12
C ASN A 106 15.14 8.41 9.48
N THR A 107 15.83 9.51 9.27
CA THR A 107 15.31 10.65 8.54
C THR A 107 15.97 10.71 7.17
N VAL A 108 15.18 10.94 6.14
CA VAL A 108 15.65 11.17 4.77
C VAL A 108 16.48 12.46 4.76
N THR A 109 17.76 12.34 4.51
CA THR A 109 18.68 13.50 4.46
C THR A 109 18.52 14.25 3.16
N SER A 110 18.49 13.54 2.04
CA SER A 110 18.25 14.11 0.71
C SER A 110 17.63 13.08 -0.22
N VAL A 111 16.90 13.57 -1.20
CA VAL A 111 16.38 12.79 -2.33
C VAL A 111 17.27 13.06 -3.53
N THR A 112 17.84 12.01 -4.11
CA THR A 112 18.74 12.10 -5.27
C THR A 112 17.93 12.14 -6.57
N ASP A 113 16.96 11.26 -6.67
CA ASP A 113 16.02 11.14 -7.80
C ASP A 113 14.74 10.41 -7.36
N THR A 114 13.89 9.99 -8.31
CA THR A 114 12.62 9.29 -8.02
C THR A 114 12.79 7.90 -7.41
N ASP A 115 14.00 7.33 -7.50
CA ASP A 115 14.27 5.94 -7.14
C ASP A 115 15.34 5.81 -6.05
N THR A 116 15.98 6.94 -5.65
CA THR A 116 17.06 6.90 -4.67
C THR A 116 17.00 8.09 -3.71
N TYR A 117 17.25 7.79 -2.44
CA TYR A 117 17.40 8.77 -1.38
C TYR A 117 18.53 8.39 -0.42
N THR A 118 18.93 9.31 0.43
CA THR A 118 19.99 9.11 1.43
C THR A 118 19.49 9.32 2.83
N ILE A 119 20.06 8.55 3.76
CA ILE A 119 20.00 8.78 5.21
C ILE A 119 21.41 9.05 5.72
N THR A 120 21.53 9.70 6.87
CA THR A 120 22.83 9.93 7.52
C THR A 120 22.82 9.29 8.90
N LEU A 121 23.76 8.37 9.10
CA LEU A 121 23.98 7.68 10.36
C LEU A 121 25.14 8.33 11.13
N ALA A 122 25.15 8.19 12.45
CA ALA A 122 26.27 8.60 13.28
C ALA A 122 27.51 7.71 13.08
N ASP A 123 27.27 6.42 12.78
CA ASP A 123 28.34 5.45 12.52
C ASP A 123 28.85 5.62 11.08
N LEU A 124 30.15 5.42 10.91
CA LEU A 124 30.81 5.50 9.62
C LEU A 124 30.99 4.10 9.01
N ALA A 125 30.69 3.97 7.73
CA ALA A 125 30.98 2.73 7.02
C ALA A 125 32.49 2.47 6.93
N THR A 126 32.91 1.26 7.19
CA THR A 126 34.32 0.85 7.11
C THR A 126 34.74 0.46 5.68
N SER A 127 33.78 0.21 4.81
CA SER A 127 34.01 -0.10 3.41
C SER A 127 32.90 0.40 2.51
N SER A 128 33.21 0.63 1.24
CA SER A 128 32.21 0.84 0.20
C SER A 128 31.62 -0.51 -0.19
N ALA A 129 30.32 -0.66 -0.10
CA ALA A 129 29.61 -1.90 -0.38
C ALA A 129 28.16 -1.64 -0.81
N THR A 130 27.60 -2.57 -1.57
CA THR A 130 26.17 -2.64 -1.85
C THR A 130 25.64 -3.93 -1.25
N GLY A 131 24.48 -3.89 -0.61
CA GLY A 131 23.92 -5.04 0.09
C GLY A 131 22.64 -4.70 0.87
N GLY A 132 22.47 -5.33 2.01
CA GLY A 132 21.32 -5.18 2.90
C GLY A 132 20.47 -6.43 3.04
N GLY A 133 20.60 -7.40 2.12
CA GLY A 133 19.81 -8.64 2.14
C GLY A 133 18.86 -8.73 0.95
N ILE A 134 18.00 -9.73 0.96
CA ILE A 134 17.10 -10.06 -0.15
C ILE A 134 15.64 -9.71 0.13
N THR A 135 15.29 -9.32 1.37
CA THR A 135 13.93 -9.03 1.81
C THR A 135 13.89 -7.75 2.64
N VAL A 136 14.61 -6.73 2.18
CA VAL A 136 14.65 -5.44 2.89
C VAL A 136 13.32 -4.72 2.70
N ARG A 137 12.79 -4.20 3.80
CA ARG A 137 11.54 -3.45 3.80
C ARG A 137 11.77 -2.02 4.29
N GLY A 138 11.06 -1.09 3.65
CA GLY A 138 10.91 0.28 4.10
C GLY A 138 9.51 0.50 4.63
N ILE A 139 9.40 1.02 5.86
CA ILE A 139 8.13 1.48 6.44
C ILE A 139 8.16 3.00 6.44
N TYR A 140 7.16 3.61 5.85
CA TYR A 140 6.95 5.05 5.80
C TYR A 140 5.84 5.40 6.79
N PRO A 141 6.17 5.84 8.01
CA PRO A 141 5.20 6.31 8.98
C PRO A 141 4.67 7.69 8.60
N ASN A 142 3.61 8.11 9.27
CA ASN A 142 3.10 9.50 9.21
C ASN A 142 2.54 9.94 7.84
N LEU A 143 2.04 9.01 7.05
CA LEU A 143 1.31 9.34 5.82
C LEU A 143 -0.08 9.88 6.14
N LEU A 144 -0.53 10.87 5.37
CA LEU A 144 -1.86 11.43 5.44
C LEU A 144 -2.53 11.30 4.06
N TYR A 145 -3.57 10.49 4.00
CA TYR A 145 -4.34 10.29 2.77
C TYR A 145 -5.60 11.14 2.74
N SER A 146 -5.88 11.71 1.58
CA SER A 146 -7.16 12.34 1.26
C SER A 146 -8.04 11.31 0.57
N HIS A 147 -9.15 10.92 1.20
CA HIS A 147 -10.10 9.95 0.66
C HIS A 147 -11.15 10.61 -0.22
N GLU A 148 -11.77 9.84 -1.10
CA GLU A 148 -12.81 10.30 -2.03
C GLU A 148 -12.32 11.44 -2.95
N ASN A 149 -11.02 11.47 -3.21
CA ASN A 149 -10.36 12.49 -4.01
C ASN A 149 -9.51 11.82 -5.10
N GLY A 150 -9.99 11.85 -6.34
CA GLY A 150 -9.35 11.17 -7.47
C GLY A 150 -9.99 9.82 -7.80
N HIS A 151 -9.31 9.05 -8.64
CA HIS A 151 -9.79 7.78 -9.22
C HIS A 151 -8.79 6.63 -9.04
N ASP A 152 -7.74 6.86 -8.26
CA ASP A 152 -6.68 5.87 -8.02
C ASP A 152 -6.43 5.66 -6.51
N ASP A 153 -5.63 4.67 -6.17
CA ASP A 153 -5.12 4.40 -4.83
C ASP A 153 -3.63 4.75 -4.81
N ASP A 154 -3.31 6.01 -4.49
CA ASP A 154 -1.95 6.55 -4.42
C ASP A 154 -1.16 6.33 -5.73
N GLY A 155 -1.78 6.66 -6.87
CA GLY A 155 -1.21 6.49 -8.20
C GLY A 155 -1.32 5.07 -8.78
N SER A 156 -1.94 4.16 -8.05
CA SER A 156 -2.20 2.79 -8.50
C SER A 156 -3.66 2.60 -8.85
N ALA A 157 -3.96 1.74 -9.81
CA ALA A 157 -5.34 1.41 -10.16
C ALA A 157 -6.05 0.75 -8.96
N MET A 158 -7.23 1.25 -8.62
CA MET A 158 -8.07 0.63 -7.60
C MET A 158 -8.63 -0.70 -8.09
N THR A 159 -8.50 -1.76 -7.29
CA THR A 159 -9.18 -3.02 -7.55
C THR A 159 -10.60 -2.95 -7.01
N ALA A 160 -11.59 -3.00 -7.90
CA ALA A 160 -12.98 -3.04 -7.53
C ALA A 160 -13.65 -4.26 -8.16
N TYR A 161 -14.48 -4.96 -7.40
CA TYR A 161 -15.26 -6.09 -7.89
C TYR A 161 -16.63 -6.14 -7.24
N ILE A 162 -17.56 -6.78 -7.93
CA ILE A 162 -18.89 -7.11 -7.42
C ILE A 162 -19.03 -8.63 -7.53
N GLU A 163 -19.33 -9.27 -6.44
CA GLU A 163 -19.63 -10.68 -6.39
C GLU A 163 -21.10 -10.86 -5.98
N THR A 164 -21.84 -11.65 -6.73
CA THR A 164 -23.22 -12.02 -6.38
C THR A 164 -23.21 -13.41 -5.75
N GLY A 165 -24.18 -13.67 -4.91
CA GLY A 165 -24.45 -15.05 -4.48
C GLY A 165 -24.84 -15.94 -5.66
N ASP A 166 -24.92 -17.23 -5.40
CA ASP A 166 -25.32 -18.23 -6.39
C ASP A 166 -26.68 -17.88 -7.00
N ILE A 167 -26.76 -17.97 -8.32
CA ILE A 167 -28.01 -17.75 -9.04
C ILE A 167 -28.69 -19.10 -9.22
N GLU A 168 -29.69 -19.37 -8.39
CA GLU A 168 -30.53 -20.54 -8.53
C GLU A 168 -31.78 -20.26 -9.37
N LEU A 169 -31.99 -21.08 -10.41
CA LEU A 169 -33.20 -21.04 -11.23
C LEU A 169 -34.06 -22.28 -10.93
N GLY A 170 -35.13 -22.06 -10.19
CA GLY A 170 -36.02 -23.16 -9.75
C GLY A 170 -35.51 -23.89 -8.52
N ASP A 171 -35.90 -25.15 -8.35
CA ASP A 171 -35.61 -25.97 -7.17
C ASP A 171 -34.25 -26.69 -7.22
N GLY A 172 -33.29 -26.17 -8.00
CA GLY A 172 -31.93 -26.73 -8.10
C GLY A 172 -31.79 -28.01 -8.94
N TYR A 173 -32.86 -28.49 -9.55
CA TYR A 173 -32.88 -29.72 -10.39
C TYR A 173 -32.81 -29.43 -11.89
N GLN A 174 -32.67 -28.17 -12.28
CA GLN A 174 -32.69 -27.81 -13.71
C GLN A 174 -31.29 -27.37 -14.17
N PHE A 175 -30.87 -27.91 -15.31
CA PHE A 175 -29.71 -27.40 -16.02
C PHE A 175 -30.12 -26.20 -16.85
N TRP A 176 -29.33 -25.13 -16.80
CA TRP A 176 -29.50 -23.97 -17.64
C TRP A 176 -28.24 -23.70 -18.47
N SER A 177 -28.42 -23.06 -19.57
CA SER A 177 -27.33 -22.69 -20.46
C SER A 177 -27.32 -21.18 -20.66
N LEU A 178 -26.21 -20.52 -20.30
CA LEU A 178 -26.01 -19.11 -20.52
C LEU A 178 -25.44 -18.89 -21.92
N ASN A 179 -26.25 -18.35 -22.82
CA ASN A 179 -25.84 -18.10 -24.19
C ASN A 179 -25.29 -16.68 -24.42
N ARG A 180 -25.61 -15.74 -23.55
CA ARG A 180 -25.21 -14.34 -23.70
C ARG A 180 -25.29 -13.60 -22.37
N ILE A 181 -24.27 -12.78 -22.13
CA ILE A 181 -24.27 -11.72 -21.11
C ILE A 181 -24.22 -10.38 -21.85
N ILE A 182 -25.06 -9.45 -21.42
CA ILE A 182 -25.02 -8.07 -21.88
C ILE A 182 -24.75 -7.22 -20.65
N PRO A 183 -23.49 -6.82 -20.41
CA PRO A 183 -23.19 -5.93 -19.30
C PRO A 183 -23.74 -4.54 -19.59
N ASP A 184 -24.50 -3.97 -18.65
CA ASP A 184 -24.90 -2.56 -18.66
C ASP A 184 -23.91 -1.77 -17.81
N ILE A 185 -22.73 -1.50 -18.37
CA ILE A 185 -21.63 -0.84 -17.71
C ILE A 185 -21.35 0.47 -18.43
N GLN A 186 -21.26 1.55 -17.66
CA GLN A 186 -20.84 2.86 -18.14
C GLN A 186 -19.50 3.22 -17.53
N PHE A 187 -18.50 3.40 -18.37
CA PHE A 187 -17.24 3.99 -17.98
C PHE A 187 -17.36 5.52 -17.98
N ARG A 188 -16.85 6.16 -16.94
CA ARG A 188 -16.63 7.60 -16.90
C ARG A 188 -15.14 7.84 -16.84
N ASP A 189 -14.66 8.77 -17.65
CA ASP A 189 -13.25 9.20 -17.69
C ASP A 189 -12.27 8.01 -17.88
N TYR A 190 -12.64 7.06 -18.76
CA TYR A 190 -11.86 5.85 -18.99
C TYR A 190 -10.60 6.08 -19.84
N GLU A 191 -9.59 5.30 -19.56
CA GLU A 191 -8.42 5.11 -20.40
C GLU A 191 -8.64 3.89 -21.32
N SER A 192 -7.94 3.85 -22.45
CA SER A 192 -8.08 2.73 -23.40
C SER A 192 -7.63 1.37 -22.88
N SER A 193 -7.02 1.35 -21.70
CA SER A 193 -6.55 0.16 -20.96
C SER A 193 -7.52 -0.34 -19.92
N ASP A 194 -8.62 0.37 -19.66
CA ASP A 194 -9.59 -0.01 -18.64
C ASP A 194 -10.40 -1.22 -19.11
N GLU A 195 -10.42 -2.26 -18.30
CA GLU A 195 -11.09 -3.52 -18.60
C GLU A 195 -12.05 -3.91 -17.48
N VAL A 196 -13.16 -4.52 -17.86
CA VAL A 196 -14.07 -5.21 -16.94
C VAL A 196 -14.05 -6.69 -17.24
N THR A 197 -13.63 -7.48 -16.28
CA THR A 197 -13.65 -8.94 -16.37
C THR A 197 -14.90 -9.48 -15.70
N VAL A 198 -15.67 -10.29 -16.43
CA VAL A 198 -16.83 -11.00 -15.90
C VAL A 198 -16.45 -12.48 -15.77
N SER A 199 -16.43 -12.99 -14.54
CA SER A 199 -16.16 -14.40 -14.25
C SER A 199 -17.46 -15.11 -13.83
N LEU A 200 -17.69 -16.27 -14.38
CA LEU A 200 -18.78 -17.17 -13.99
C LEU A 200 -18.17 -18.41 -13.36
N ASN A 201 -18.51 -18.65 -12.11
CA ASN A 201 -18.11 -19.87 -11.40
C ASN A 201 -19.31 -20.82 -11.40
N GLY A 202 -19.11 -22.05 -11.84
CA GLY A 202 -20.11 -23.11 -11.88
C GLY A 202 -19.68 -24.33 -11.09
#